data_0b7239d9abfd565e4c24181057b2cd82
#
_entry.id   0b7239d9abfd565e4c24181057b2cd82
#
_cell.length_a   1.000
_cell.length_b   1.000
_cell.length_c   1.000
_cell.angle_alpha   90.00
_cell.angle_beta   90.00
_cell.angle_gamma   90.00
#
_symmetry.space_group_name_H-M   'P 1'
#
loop_
_entity.id
_entity.type
_entity.pdbx_description
1 polymer ?
#
loop_
_entity_poly.entity_id
_entity_poly.type
_entity_poly.pdbx_seq_one_letter_code
_entity_poly.pdbx_strand_id
1 'polypeptide(L)'
;MKNKAVTIKDVARLAERSIATVSQILNGHGDKFSAATVAKVEAARDELNYEPDYFAQRMIKKTSKTIGVLVPDIRNPFFGELLRGIENVLYQQNFITMLCNADLDEDKERVYLDELSRRGVDGFIIASSAVSNNAINDILRQKGHPFIVLDQKRAEGFSDSVLTDDYDGGRQAAQHLKDLGHRQVAVLIPAKPSANVQKRLSGFYSVYPRTAVHVIATPLSKVGGRQVVPEILATGVTGIFAVNDEIAFGVYLGMAEHDKRMPDDYSVIGYDDVEMCQYVAPQLTTIAQPIFELGQTTANQLLDRIANPQQPWEEHHLPVKLIERNSTAHLN
;
A
#
# COMPACT_ATOMS: atom_id res chain seq x y z
N MET A 1 32.29 33.87 -4.26
CA MET A 1 33.23 32.77 -3.99
C MET A 1 32.44 31.56 -3.59
N LYS A 2 32.48 30.44 -4.33
CA LYS A 2 31.86 29.19 -3.89
C LYS A 2 32.61 28.71 -2.66
N ASN A 3 31.96 28.67 -1.49
CA ASN A 3 32.52 28.01 -0.32
C ASN A 3 32.84 26.56 -0.73
N LYS A 4 34.10 26.18 -0.67
CA LYS A 4 34.55 24.83 -0.93
C LYS A 4 34.00 23.95 0.18
N ALA A 5 33.13 22.98 -0.18
CA ALA A 5 32.55 22.07 0.79
C ALA A 5 33.67 21.35 1.55
N VAL A 6 33.53 21.27 2.88
CA VAL A 6 34.46 20.52 3.74
C VAL A 6 34.42 19.05 3.37
N THR A 7 35.55 18.42 3.29
CA THR A 7 35.71 17.03 2.87
C THR A 7 36.29 16.17 3.98
N ILE A 8 36.17 14.85 3.88
CA ILE A 8 36.81 13.90 4.81
C ILE A 8 38.35 14.10 4.90
N LYS A 9 38.95 14.64 3.82
CA LYS A 9 40.39 14.96 3.80
C LYS A 9 40.72 16.12 4.73
N ASP A 10 39.83 17.06 4.90
CA ASP A 10 40.02 18.20 5.80
C ASP A 10 39.89 17.75 7.26
N VAL A 11 38.93 16.87 7.57
CA VAL A 11 38.80 16.22 8.88
C VAL A 11 40.07 15.40 9.21
N ALA A 12 40.54 14.61 8.26
CA ALA A 12 41.75 13.78 8.43
C ALA A 12 42.99 14.62 8.74
N ARG A 13 43.12 15.76 8.06
CA ARG A 13 44.21 16.72 8.29
C ARG A 13 44.12 17.34 9.67
N LEU A 14 42.95 17.81 10.09
CA LEU A 14 42.75 18.44 11.40
C LEU A 14 42.93 17.46 12.56
N ALA A 15 42.42 16.23 12.39
CA ALA A 15 42.57 15.16 13.38
C ALA A 15 43.96 14.52 13.41
N GLU A 16 44.85 14.87 12.48
CA GLU A 16 46.18 14.25 12.29
C GLU A 16 46.09 12.71 12.15
N ARG A 17 45.13 12.24 11.37
CA ARG A 17 44.88 10.82 11.12
C ARG A 17 44.72 10.54 9.63
N SER A 18 44.87 9.27 9.27
CA SER A 18 44.63 8.85 7.88
C SER A 18 43.15 8.97 7.50
N ILE A 19 42.85 9.21 6.22
CA ILE A 19 41.48 9.23 5.71
C ILE A 19 40.78 7.90 6.02
N ALA A 20 41.49 6.77 5.95
CA ALA A 20 40.96 5.44 6.26
C ALA A 20 40.54 5.34 7.75
N THR A 21 41.35 5.86 8.67
CA THR A 21 41.06 5.91 10.12
C THR A 21 39.81 6.75 10.37
N VAL A 22 39.74 7.96 9.79
CA VAL A 22 38.62 8.87 9.95
C VAL A 22 37.35 8.24 9.37
N SER A 23 37.44 7.65 8.18
CA SER A 23 36.29 6.96 7.55
C SER A 23 35.76 5.81 8.41
N GLN A 24 36.62 4.99 8.99
CA GLN A 24 36.18 3.88 9.84
C GLN A 24 35.50 4.40 11.12
N ILE A 25 36.07 5.40 11.78
CA ILE A 25 35.49 5.98 13.01
C ILE A 25 34.14 6.61 12.73
N LEU A 26 34.03 7.45 11.68
CA LEU A 26 32.79 8.13 11.34
C LEU A 26 31.71 7.19 10.79
N ASN A 27 32.06 5.97 10.37
CA ASN A 27 31.13 4.93 9.95
C ASN A 27 30.76 3.93 11.08
N GLY A 28 31.10 4.23 12.35
CA GLY A 28 30.68 3.44 13.51
C GLY A 28 31.63 2.32 13.89
N HIS A 29 32.84 2.27 13.34
CA HIS A 29 33.88 1.29 13.68
C HIS A 29 34.95 1.88 14.59
N GLY A 30 34.53 2.77 15.51
CA GLY A 30 35.44 3.42 16.48
C GLY A 30 36.01 2.46 17.51
N ASP A 31 35.35 1.33 17.75
CA ASP A 31 35.79 0.25 18.65
C ASP A 31 37.19 -0.32 18.35
N LYS A 32 37.63 -0.19 17.09
CA LYS A 32 38.94 -0.64 16.60
C LYS A 32 40.08 0.33 16.90
N PHE A 33 39.80 1.48 17.52
CA PHE A 33 40.73 2.55 17.74
C PHE A 33 40.76 2.97 19.23
N SER A 34 41.84 3.60 19.68
CA SER A 34 41.90 4.13 21.05
C SER A 34 40.89 5.26 21.26
N ALA A 35 40.34 5.39 22.47
CA ALA A 35 39.39 6.44 22.80
C ALA A 35 39.96 7.85 22.49
N ALA A 36 41.24 8.08 22.68
CA ALA A 36 41.89 9.31 22.32
C ALA A 36 41.89 9.59 20.81
N THR A 37 42.02 8.56 19.98
CA THR A 37 41.95 8.71 18.53
C THR A 37 40.51 9.00 18.07
N VAL A 38 39.52 8.32 18.64
CA VAL A 38 38.10 8.57 18.37
C VAL A 38 37.75 10.00 18.73
N ALA A 39 38.07 10.45 19.94
CA ALA A 39 37.80 11.81 20.41
C ALA A 39 38.42 12.90 19.52
N LYS A 40 39.68 12.69 19.04
CA LYS A 40 40.31 13.64 18.09
C LYS A 40 39.56 13.75 16.77
N VAL A 41 39.08 12.62 16.22
CA VAL A 41 38.35 12.61 14.96
C VAL A 41 36.99 13.26 15.12
N GLU A 42 36.28 12.98 16.21
CA GLU A 42 34.96 13.57 16.50
C GLU A 42 35.07 15.09 16.71
N ALA A 43 36.07 15.54 17.48
CA ALA A 43 36.33 16.96 17.67
C ALA A 43 36.63 17.68 16.34
N ALA A 44 37.45 17.09 15.49
CA ALA A 44 37.75 17.65 14.17
C ALA A 44 36.53 17.69 13.23
N ARG A 45 35.64 16.67 13.29
CA ARG A 45 34.35 16.66 12.58
C ARG A 45 33.50 17.84 13.04
N ASP A 46 33.34 18.01 14.34
CA ASP A 46 32.44 19.00 14.92
C ASP A 46 32.98 20.43 14.69
N GLU A 47 34.30 20.65 14.83
CA GLU A 47 34.95 21.94 14.55
C GLU A 47 34.76 22.37 13.07
N LEU A 48 34.86 21.43 12.14
CA LEU A 48 34.70 21.69 10.73
C LEU A 48 33.24 21.65 10.28
N ASN A 49 32.29 21.29 11.16
CA ASN A 49 30.90 21.05 10.86
C ASN A 49 30.77 20.09 9.66
N TYR A 50 31.60 19.02 9.66
CA TYR A 50 31.64 18.06 8.55
C TYR A 50 30.53 17.04 8.67
N GLU A 51 29.71 16.98 7.65
CA GLU A 51 28.73 15.91 7.45
C GLU A 51 29.25 14.93 6.38
N PRO A 52 29.29 13.62 6.71
CA PRO A 52 29.71 12.64 5.72
C PRO A 52 28.81 12.65 4.48
N ASP A 53 29.41 12.64 3.31
CA ASP A 53 28.67 12.58 2.05
C ASP A 53 27.80 11.31 1.98
N TYR A 54 26.52 11.50 1.84
CA TYR A 54 25.52 10.43 1.73
C TYR A 54 25.87 9.42 0.63
N PHE A 55 26.29 9.90 -0.55
CA PHE A 55 26.64 9.02 -1.67
C PHE A 55 27.89 8.20 -1.40
N ALA A 56 28.91 8.82 -0.74
CA ALA A 56 30.12 8.11 -0.34
C ALA A 56 29.82 7.03 0.72
N GLN A 57 28.98 7.33 1.71
CA GLN A 57 28.54 6.34 2.70
C GLN A 57 27.77 5.18 2.05
N ARG A 58 26.87 5.47 1.13
CA ARG A 58 26.11 4.49 0.39
C ARG A 58 27.00 3.52 -0.40
N MET A 59 28.04 4.03 -1.06
CA MET A 59 29.02 3.19 -1.78
C MET A 59 29.73 2.21 -0.84
N ILE A 60 30.05 2.66 0.38
CA ILE A 60 30.74 1.84 1.39
C ILE A 60 29.79 0.80 1.99
N LYS A 61 28.58 1.22 2.39
CA LYS A 61 27.59 0.39 3.09
C LYS A 61 26.77 -0.50 2.14
N LYS A 62 26.82 -0.24 0.83
CA LYS A 62 26.01 -0.92 -0.20
C LYS A 62 24.51 -0.90 0.10
N THR A 63 24.03 0.12 0.80
CA THR A 63 22.61 0.32 1.13
C THR A 63 22.26 1.80 1.03
N SER A 64 21.08 2.10 0.52
CA SER A 64 20.56 3.47 0.44
C SER A 64 19.64 3.82 1.61
N LYS A 65 19.28 2.81 2.41
CA LYS A 65 18.24 2.95 3.43
C LYS A 65 16.95 3.59 2.88
N THR A 66 16.60 3.21 1.63
CA THR A 66 15.43 3.72 0.93
C THR A 66 14.62 2.56 0.36
N ILE A 67 13.32 2.57 0.58
CA ILE A 67 12.37 1.63 -0.02
C ILE A 67 11.47 2.38 -1.02
N GLY A 68 11.36 1.86 -2.23
CA GLY A 68 10.42 2.33 -3.23
C GLY A 68 9.02 1.76 -2.99
N VAL A 69 8.00 2.62 -2.93
CA VAL A 69 6.61 2.20 -2.76
C VAL A 69 5.78 2.70 -3.93
N LEU A 70 5.18 1.78 -4.69
CA LEU A 70 4.27 2.10 -5.79
C LEU A 70 2.83 1.89 -5.36
N VAL A 71 2.01 2.94 -5.48
CA VAL A 71 0.57 2.91 -5.23
C VAL A 71 -0.20 3.35 -6.47
N PRO A 72 -1.42 2.83 -6.68
CA PRO A 72 -2.20 3.18 -7.87
C PRO A 72 -2.82 4.58 -7.81
N ASP A 73 -3.28 5.04 -6.64
CA ASP A 73 -3.92 6.34 -6.48
C ASP A 73 -3.84 6.84 -5.03
N ILE A 74 -3.01 7.86 -4.79
CA ILE A 74 -2.85 8.47 -3.46
C ILE A 74 -4.12 9.17 -2.93
N ARG A 75 -5.12 9.41 -3.78
CA ARG A 75 -6.40 10.00 -3.37
C ARG A 75 -7.30 9.03 -2.62
N ASN A 76 -7.09 7.72 -2.79
CA ASN A 76 -7.79 6.71 -2.01
C ASN A 76 -7.15 6.60 -0.60
N PRO A 77 -7.90 6.89 0.49
CA PRO A 77 -7.40 6.85 1.86
C PRO A 77 -6.81 5.50 2.29
N PHE A 78 -7.22 4.39 1.67
CA PHE A 78 -6.63 3.07 1.86
C PHE A 78 -5.09 3.11 1.75
N PHE A 79 -4.57 3.74 0.69
CA PHE A 79 -3.12 3.78 0.48
C PHE A 79 -2.39 4.71 1.45
N GLY A 80 -3.08 5.72 1.99
CA GLY A 80 -2.54 6.57 3.06
C GLY A 80 -2.32 5.78 4.35
N GLU A 81 -3.31 4.99 4.77
CA GLU A 81 -3.22 4.16 5.97
C GLU A 81 -2.23 2.99 5.81
N LEU A 82 -2.20 2.37 4.62
CA LEU A 82 -1.20 1.37 4.26
C LEU A 82 0.23 1.95 4.39
N LEU A 83 0.46 3.13 3.83
CA LEU A 83 1.77 3.80 3.89
C LEU A 83 2.17 4.14 5.32
N ARG A 84 1.23 4.56 6.18
CA ARG A 84 1.49 4.77 7.62
C ARG A 84 1.99 3.49 8.29
N GLY A 85 1.38 2.34 7.98
CA GLY A 85 1.83 1.04 8.50
C GLY A 85 3.23 0.68 8.02
N ILE A 86 3.51 0.88 6.73
CA ILE A 86 4.83 0.66 6.14
C ILE A 86 5.88 1.57 6.81
N GLU A 87 5.59 2.87 6.88
CA GLU A 87 6.54 3.86 7.41
C GLU A 87 6.82 3.63 8.89
N ASN A 88 5.81 3.21 9.68
CA ASN A 88 5.98 2.90 11.10
C ASN A 88 7.10 1.86 11.35
N VAL A 89 7.20 0.85 10.50
CA VAL A 89 8.26 -0.18 10.57
C VAL A 89 9.58 0.35 10.02
N LEU A 90 9.54 0.95 8.84
CA LEU A 90 10.74 1.41 8.13
C LEU A 90 11.51 2.48 8.93
N TYR A 91 10.80 3.41 9.55
CA TYR A 91 11.39 4.46 10.39
C TYR A 91 12.22 3.87 11.55
N GLN A 92 11.71 2.84 12.23
CA GLN A 92 12.41 2.18 13.33
C GLN A 92 13.73 1.52 12.89
N GLN A 93 13.84 1.17 11.61
CA GLN A 93 15.03 0.55 11.00
C GLN A 93 15.89 1.56 10.23
N ASN A 94 15.62 2.87 10.40
CA ASN A 94 16.29 3.98 9.71
C ASN A 94 16.20 3.88 8.18
N PHE A 95 15.09 3.36 7.64
CA PHE A 95 14.74 3.45 6.24
C PHE A 95 13.78 4.62 6.01
N ILE A 96 13.83 5.18 4.80
CA ILE A 96 12.85 6.15 4.31
C ILE A 96 12.07 5.56 3.13
N THR A 97 10.85 6.04 2.93
CA THR A 97 10.01 5.67 1.79
C THR A 97 10.18 6.65 0.62
N MET A 98 10.23 6.12 -0.59
CA MET A 98 10.11 6.90 -1.83
C MET A 98 8.81 6.49 -2.51
N LEU A 99 7.75 7.31 -2.29
CA LEU A 99 6.41 7.04 -2.80
C LEU A 99 6.27 7.46 -4.26
N CYS A 100 5.72 6.56 -5.09
CA CYS A 100 5.37 6.80 -6.48
C CYS A 100 3.89 6.54 -6.71
N ASN A 101 3.16 7.54 -7.20
CA ASN A 101 1.75 7.44 -7.56
C ASN A 101 1.63 7.14 -9.06
N ALA A 102 1.12 5.97 -9.40
CA ALA A 102 1.15 5.45 -10.76
C ALA A 102 -0.11 5.75 -11.59
N ASP A 103 -1.20 6.18 -10.96
CA ASP A 103 -2.50 6.49 -11.62
C ASP A 103 -3.07 5.32 -12.44
N LEU A 104 -2.75 4.06 -12.09
CA LEU A 104 -3.11 2.84 -12.85
C LEU A 104 -2.57 2.85 -14.29
N ASP A 105 -1.50 3.58 -14.57
CA ASP A 105 -0.85 3.69 -15.87
C ASP A 105 0.39 2.77 -15.91
N GLU A 106 0.35 1.75 -16.79
CA GLU A 106 1.41 0.73 -16.90
C GLU A 106 2.76 1.35 -17.33
N ASP A 107 2.75 2.33 -18.25
CA ASP A 107 3.96 2.98 -18.72
C ASP A 107 4.60 3.80 -17.59
N LYS A 108 3.79 4.53 -16.83
CA LYS A 108 4.23 5.30 -15.67
C LYS A 108 4.80 4.41 -14.57
N GLU A 109 4.16 3.28 -14.29
CA GLU A 109 4.66 2.29 -13.33
C GLU A 109 6.02 1.74 -13.75
N ARG A 110 6.17 1.39 -15.03
CA ARG A 110 7.45 0.90 -15.57
C ARG A 110 8.56 1.93 -15.43
N VAL A 111 8.28 3.19 -15.76
CA VAL A 111 9.24 4.30 -15.60
C VAL A 111 9.65 4.45 -14.14
N TYR A 112 8.70 4.42 -13.20
CA TYR A 112 9.02 4.52 -11.77
C TYR A 112 9.85 3.34 -11.26
N LEU A 113 9.55 2.12 -11.65
CA LEU A 113 10.33 0.96 -11.27
C LEU A 113 11.78 1.07 -11.76
N ASP A 114 11.99 1.48 -13.02
CA ASP A 114 13.34 1.65 -13.58
C ASP A 114 14.10 2.79 -12.89
N GLU A 115 13.45 3.94 -12.67
CA GLU A 115 14.06 5.07 -11.96
C GLU A 115 14.42 4.75 -10.51
N LEU A 116 13.54 4.07 -9.76
CA LEU A 116 13.82 3.62 -8.40
C LEU A 116 14.99 2.63 -8.38
N SER A 117 15.02 1.69 -9.35
CA SER A 117 16.14 0.75 -9.53
C SER A 117 17.46 1.49 -9.79
N ARG A 118 17.47 2.47 -10.70
CA ARG A 118 18.65 3.31 -11.00
C ARG A 118 19.10 4.13 -9.80
N ARG A 119 18.16 4.63 -9.02
CA ARG A 119 18.44 5.35 -7.75
C ARG A 119 18.97 4.40 -6.68
N GLY A 120 18.88 3.08 -6.92
CA GLY A 120 19.39 2.02 -6.07
C GLY A 120 18.68 1.99 -4.73
N VAL A 121 17.35 2.04 -4.73
CA VAL A 121 16.58 1.69 -3.54
C VAL A 121 16.89 0.26 -3.12
N ASP A 122 16.80 -0.03 -1.83
CA ASP A 122 17.19 -1.35 -1.29
C ASP A 122 16.11 -2.42 -1.51
N GLY A 123 14.87 -1.99 -1.75
CA GLY A 123 13.74 -2.88 -2.01
C GLY A 123 12.51 -2.14 -2.49
N PHE A 124 11.47 -2.91 -2.90
CA PHE A 124 10.26 -2.37 -3.51
C PHE A 124 9.02 -2.97 -2.87
N ILE A 125 8.02 -2.12 -2.62
CA ILE A 125 6.65 -2.51 -2.27
C ILE A 125 5.75 -2.10 -3.42
N ILE A 126 5.04 -3.07 -4.02
CA ILE A 126 4.17 -2.86 -5.17
C ILE A 126 2.73 -3.11 -4.75
N ALA A 127 1.97 -2.03 -4.57
CA ALA A 127 0.56 -2.05 -4.21
C ALA A 127 -0.34 -1.71 -5.41
N SER A 128 0.16 -1.82 -6.64
CA SER A 128 -0.58 -1.53 -7.86
C SER A 128 -0.77 -2.76 -8.73
N SER A 129 -1.97 -2.88 -9.34
CA SER A 129 -2.33 -3.99 -10.23
C SER A 129 -1.93 -3.76 -11.69
N ALA A 130 -1.63 -2.54 -12.08
CA ALA A 130 -1.30 -2.21 -13.46
C ALA A 130 0.12 -2.66 -13.85
N VAL A 131 1.04 -2.84 -12.87
CA VAL A 131 2.39 -3.36 -13.14
C VAL A 131 2.31 -4.72 -13.84
N SER A 132 2.80 -4.80 -15.06
CA SER A 132 2.84 -6.07 -15.78
C SER A 132 3.83 -7.05 -15.14
N ASN A 133 3.56 -8.36 -15.25
CA ASN A 133 4.48 -9.39 -14.79
C ASN A 133 5.83 -9.29 -15.52
N ASN A 134 5.84 -8.84 -16.77
CA ASN A 134 7.05 -8.61 -17.54
C ASN A 134 7.89 -7.47 -16.93
N ALA A 135 7.28 -6.33 -16.57
CA ALA A 135 8.01 -5.23 -15.95
C ALA A 135 8.63 -5.64 -14.60
N ILE A 136 7.87 -6.37 -13.76
CA ILE A 136 8.39 -6.90 -12.49
C ILE A 136 9.58 -7.85 -12.76
N ASN A 137 9.43 -8.78 -13.72
CA ASN A 137 10.48 -9.74 -14.04
C ASN A 137 11.74 -9.04 -14.54
N ASP A 138 11.62 -8.15 -15.53
CA ASP A 138 12.75 -7.54 -16.22
C ASP A 138 13.50 -6.52 -15.35
N ILE A 139 12.77 -5.75 -14.54
CA ILE A 139 13.34 -4.64 -13.77
C ILE A 139 13.77 -5.09 -12.37
N LEU A 140 12.98 -5.94 -11.71
CA LEU A 140 13.24 -6.31 -10.33
C LEU A 140 13.91 -7.68 -10.23
N ARG A 141 13.25 -8.72 -10.74
CA ARG A 141 13.68 -10.09 -10.53
C ARG A 141 15.01 -10.42 -11.22
N GLN A 142 15.17 -10.09 -12.50
CA GLN A 142 16.43 -10.35 -13.23
C GLN A 142 17.62 -9.58 -12.64
N LYS A 143 17.36 -8.42 -12.04
CA LYS A 143 18.40 -7.62 -11.38
C LYS A 143 18.61 -7.99 -9.91
N GLY A 144 17.85 -8.95 -9.37
CA GLY A 144 17.97 -9.42 -7.99
C GLY A 144 17.51 -8.41 -6.94
N HIS A 145 16.61 -7.48 -7.29
CA HIS A 145 16.05 -6.54 -6.32
C HIS A 145 15.05 -7.25 -5.40
N PRO A 146 15.16 -7.07 -4.06
CA PRO A 146 14.12 -7.49 -3.14
C PRO A 146 12.81 -6.74 -3.41
N PHE A 147 11.69 -7.46 -3.50
CA PHE A 147 10.39 -6.84 -3.66
C PHE A 147 9.28 -7.69 -3.05
N ILE A 148 8.17 -7.04 -2.72
CA ILE A 148 6.94 -7.66 -2.26
C ILE A 148 5.76 -7.09 -3.02
N VAL A 149 4.79 -7.95 -3.34
CA VAL A 149 3.56 -7.55 -4.04
C VAL A 149 2.40 -7.64 -3.06
N LEU A 150 1.59 -6.59 -3.02
CA LEU A 150 0.41 -6.54 -2.18
C LEU A 150 -0.84 -6.90 -2.98
N ASP A 151 -1.68 -7.72 -2.38
CA ASP A 151 -3.11 -7.91 -2.58
C ASP A 151 -3.63 -8.17 -4.02
N GLN A 152 -2.88 -7.83 -5.04
CA GLN A 152 -3.40 -7.77 -6.40
C GLN A 152 -2.88 -8.85 -7.34
N LYS A 153 -1.79 -9.52 -6.98
CA LYS A 153 -1.18 -10.59 -7.76
C LYS A 153 -0.79 -11.73 -6.84
N ARG A 154 -1.06 -12.95 -7.26
CA ARG A 154 -0.44 -14.11 -6.61
C ARG A 154 1.05 -14.06 -6.85
N ALA A 155 1.81 -14.23 -5.79
CA ALA A 155 3.26 -14.38 -5.89
C ALA A 155 3.67 -15.60 -6.75
N GLU A 156 2.76 -16.56 -6.96
CA GLU A 156 2.93 -17.80 -7.76
C GLU A 156 4.31 -18.46 -7.57
N GLY A 157 4.88 -18.34 -6.35
CA GLY A 157 6.22 -18.83 -6.04
C GLY A 157 7.37 -17.94 -6.58
N PHE A 158 7.10 -16.68 -6.92
CA PHE A 158 8.09 -15.77 -7.51
C PHE A 158 8.43 -14.54 -6.66
N SER A 159 7.66 -14.25 -5.62
CA SER A 159 7.90 -13.16 -4.67
C SER A 159 7.20 -13.43 -3.35
N ASP A 160 7.57 -12.69 -2.32
CA ASP A 160 6.74 -12.59 -1.12
C ASP A 160 5.46 -11.84 -1.45
N SER A 161 4.40 -12.15 -0.69
CA SER A 161 3.13 -11.44 -0.80
C SER A 161 2.43 -11.33 0.55
N VAL A 162 1.70 -10.23 0.75
CA VAL A 162 0.76 -10.07 1.85
C VAL A 162 -0.61 -9.82 1.25
N LEU A 163 -1.57 -10.63 1.64
CA LEU A 163 -2.92 -10.67 1.09
C LEU A 163 -3.95 -10.50 2.21
N THR A 164 -5.13 -10.03 1.86
CA THR A 164 -6.30 -10.10 2.73
C THR A 164 -7.27 -11.17 2.24
N ASP A 165 -8.15 -11.67 3.12
CA ASP A 165 -9.15 -12.68 2.74
C ASP A 165 -10.33 -12.04 2.00
N ASP A 166 -10.08 -11.62 0.77
CA ASP A 166 -11.06 -10.97 -0.11
C ASP A 166 -12.27 -11.86 -0.44
N TYR A 167 -12.06 -13.19 -0.51
CA TYR A 167 -13.16 -14.12 -0.73
C TYR A 167 -14.11 -14.12 0.46
N ASP A 168 -13.57 -14.24 1.67
CA ASP A 168 -14.37 -14.21 2.90
C ASP A 168 -15.03 -12.84 3.10
N GLY A 169 -14.35 -11.75 2.77
CA GLY A 169 -14.93 -10.41 2.80
C GLY A 169 -16.16 -10.27 1.90
N GLY A 170 -16.07 -10.73 0.65
CA GLY A 170 -17.21 -10.76 -0.27
C GLY A 170 -18.35 -11.66 0.24
N ARG A 171 -18.01 -12.81 0.84
CA ARG A 171 -18.98 -13.72 1.46
C ARG A 171 -19.69 -13.06 2.66
N GLN A 172 -18.97 -12.37 3.53
CA GLN A 172 -19.54 -11.65 4.69
C GLN A 172 -20.50 -10.56 4.24
N ALA A 173 -20.12 -9.73 3.25
CA ALA A 173 -21.00 -8.70 2.70
C ALA A 173 -22.30 -9.28 2.11
N ALA A 174 -22.19 -10.36 1.37
CA ALA A 174 -23.34 -11.06 0.81
C ALA A 174 -24.24 -11.67 1.88
N GLN A 175 -23.65 -12.32 2.89
CA GLN A 175 -24.40 -12.94 3.98
C GLN A 175 -25.19 -11.88 4.76
N HIS A 176 -24.57 -10.73 5.07
CA HIS A 176 -25.24 -9.64 5.78
C HIS A 176 -26.47 -9.12 5.00
N LEU A 177 -26.35 -8.83 3.70
CA LEU A 177 -27.50 -8.42 2.89
C LEU A 177 -28.59 -9.49 2.83
N LYS A 178 -28.21 -10.77 2.75
CA LYS A 178 -29.16 -11.89 2.73
C LYS A 178 -29.92 -12.04 4.05
N ASP A 179 -29.21 -11.88 5.19
CA ASP A 179 -29.81 -11.96 6.52
C ASP A 179 -30.78 -10.81 6.78
N LEU A 180 -30.53 -9.64 6.16
CA LEU A 180 -31.44 -8.50 6.14
C LEU A 180 -32.63 -8.64 5.17
N GLY A 181 -32.72 -9.75 4.42
CA GLY A 181 -33.85 -10.08 3.56
C GLY A 181 -33.73 -9.57 2.13
N HIS A 182 -32.64 -8.95 1.72
CA HIS A 182 -32.42 -8.50 0.35
C HIS A 182 -32.31 -9.71 -0.60
N ARG A 183 -33.15 -9.77 -1.62
CA ARG A 183 -33.21 -10.92 -2.57
C ARG A 183 -32.57 -10.61 -3.92
N GLN A 184 -32.66 -9.36 -4.36
CA GLN A 184 -32.00 -8.84 -5.55
C GLN A 184 -31.00 -7.78 -5.11
N VAL A 185 -29.76 -7.92 -5.54
CA VAL A 185 -28.65 -7.10 -5.07
C VAL A 185 -27.77 -6.64 -6.23
N ALA A 186 -27.12 -5.48 -6.09
CA ALA A 186 -26.11 -5.01 -7.01
C ALA A 186 -24.72 -5.20 -6.45
N VAL A 187 -23.75 -5.53 -7.28
CA VAL A 187 -22.32 -5.48 -6.98
C VAL A 187 -21.66 -4.49 -7.93
N LEU A 188 -21.07 -3.43 -7.35
CA LEU A 188 -20.40 -2.36 -8.08
C LEU A 188 -18.90 -2.67 -8.16
N ILE A 189 -18.39 -2.92 -9.37
CA ILE A 189 -17.07 -3.49 -9.60
C ILE A 189 -16.43 -2.90 -10.87
N PRO A 190 -15.09 -2.75 -10.97
CA PRO A 190 -14.46 -2.31 -12.22
C PRO A 190 -14.74 -3.25 -13.39
N ALA A 191 -14.81 -2.70 -14.61
CA ALA A 191 -14.99 -3.51 -15.83
C ALA A 191 -13.88 -4.54 -16.05
N LYS A 192 -12.66 -4.22 -15.56
CA LYS A 192 -11.50 -5.13 -15.51
C LYS A 192 -11.02 -5.23 -14.05
N PRO A 193 -11.65 -6.08 -13.24
CA PRO A 193 -11.29 -6.18 -11.83
C PRO A 193 -9.94 -6.87 -11.64
N SER A 194 -9.17 -6.39 -10.65
CA SER A 194 -7.96 -7.06 -10.15
C SER A 194 -8.30 -8.39 -9.46
N ALA A 195 -7.31 -9.21 -9.21
CA ALA A 195 -7.50 -10.56 -8.65
C ALA A 195 -8.21 -10.55 -7.28
N ASN A 196 -7.84 -9.61 -6.40
CA ASN A 196 -8.49 -9.41 -5.10
C ASN A 196 -9.96 -9.03 -5.25
N VAL A 197 -10.28 -8.07 -6.12
CA VAL A 197 -11.67 -7.66 -6.40
C VAL A 197 -12.49 -8.80 -7.02
N GLN A 198 -11.88 -9.64 -7.87
CA GLN A 198 -12.54 -10.86 -8.38
C GLN A 198 -12.86 -11.86 -7.27
N LYS A 199 -11.96 -12.00 -6.27
CA LYS A 199 -12.22 -12.84 -5.10
C LYS A 199 -13.41 -12.32 -4.27
N ARG A 200 -13.53 -10.98 -4.07
CA ARG A 200 -14.71 -10.36 -3.43
C ARG A 200 -16.00 -10.76 -4.13
N LEU A 201 -16.05 -10.64 -5.47
CA LEU A 201 -17.21 -11.07 -6.25
C LEU A 201 -17.45 -12.58 -6.15
N SER A 202 -16.39 -13.39 -6.15
CA SER A 202 -16.52 -14.85 -6.02
C SER A 202 -17.06 -15.26 -4.65
N GLY A 203 -16.60 -14.60 -3.59
CA GLY A 203 -17.16 -14.77 -2.25
C GLY A 203 -18.63 -14.37 -2.17
N PHE A 204 -19.00 -13.27 -2.83
CA PHE A 204 -20.37 -12.82 -2.90
C PHE A 204 -21.28 -13.85 -3.58
N TYR A 205 -20.84 -14.45 -4.69
CA TYR A 205 -21.55 -15.52 -5.38
C TYR A 205 -21.65 -16.84 -4.60
N SER A 206 -20.86 -17.04 -3.55
CA SER A 206 -21.02 -18.22 -2.70
C SER A 206 -22.32 -18.18 -1.87
N VAL A 207 -22.92 -16.99 -1.72
CA VAL A 207 -24.14 -16.77 -0.94
C VAL A 207 -25.35 -16.49 -1.81
N TYR A 208 -25.16 -15.72 -2.90
CA TYR A 208 -26.21 -15.39 -3.85
C TYR A 208 -26.06 -16.15 -5.18
N PRO A 209 -27.16 -16.68 -5.75
CA PRO A 209 -27.11 -17.19 -7.12
C PRO A 209 -26.86 -16.04 -8.11
N ARG A 210 -26.15 -16.31 -9.19
CA ARG A 210 -25.82 -15.28 -10.20
C ARG A 210 -27.03 -14.53 -10.75
N THR A 211 -28.19 -15.19 -10.80
CA THR A 211 -29.47 -14.60 -11.27
C THR A 211 -30.05 -13.55 -10.31
N ALA A 212 -29.57 -13.49 -9.08
CA ALA A 212 -30.01 -12.51 -8.09
C ALA A 212 -29.00 -11.34 -7.95
N VAL A 213 -27.91 -11.34 -8.71
CA VAL A 213 -26.84 -10.35 -8.61
C VAL A 213 -26.71 -9.55 -9.90
N HIS A 214 -26.96 -8.26 -9.82
CA HIS A 214 -26.71 -7.30 -10.89
C HIS A 214 -25.28 -6.76 -10.75
N VAL A 215 -24.38 -7.20 -11.63
CA VAL A 215 -22.99 -6.70 -11.66
C VAL A 215 -22.94 -5.47 -12.52
N ILE A 216 -22.62 -4.33 -11.90
CA ILE A 216 -22.57 -3.02 -12.56
C ILE A 216 -21.11 -2.56 -12.61
N ALA A 217 -20.64 -2.26 -13.83
CA ALA A 217 -19.27 -1.82 -14.04
C ALA A 217 -19.09 -0.35 -13.65
N THR A 218 -18.15 -0.07 -12.74
CA THR A 218 -17.85 1.30 -12.29
C THR A 218 -16.36 1.46 -11.93
N PRO A 219 -15.75 2.63 -12.19
CA PRO A 219 -14.41 2.92 -11.66
C PRO A 219 -14.36 2.89 -10.13
N LEU A 220 -13.21 2.52 -9.55
CA LEU A 220 -12.98 2.49 -8.09
C LEU A 220 -12.85 3.91 -7.51
N SER A 221 -13.90 4.72 -7.65
CA SER A 221 -13.89 6.14 -7.26
C SER A 221 -15.28 6.64 -6.87
N LYS A 222 -15.33 7.74 -6.11
CA LYS A 222 -16.57 8.46 -5.78
C LYS A 222 -17.33 8.91 -7.03
N VAL A 223 -16.61 9.38 -8.04
CA VAL A 223 -17.22 9.79 -9.33
C VAL A 223 -17.89 8.60 -10.00
N GLY A 224 -17.22 7.44 -10.05
CA GLY A 224 -17.80 6.22 -10.61
C GLY A 224 -19.06 5.79 -9.86
N GLY A 225 -18.99 5.72 -8.53
CA GLY A 225 -20.14 5.36 -7.69
C GLY A 225 -21.35 6.27 -7.89
N ARG A 226 -21.14 7.58 -8.03
CA ARG A 226 -22.21 8.54 -8.33
C ARG A 226 -22.83 8.30 -9.72
N GLN A 227 -22.01 8.09 -10.72
CA GLN A 227 -22.44 7.97 -12.11
C GLN A 227 -23.29 6.72 -12.41
N VAL A 228 -23.11 5.63 -11.65
CA VAL A 228 -23.85 4.38 -11.87
C VAL A 228 -25.21 4.33 -11.17
N VAL A 229 -25.56 5.33 -10.36
CA VAL A 229 -26.84 5.35 -9.63
C VAL A 229 -28.06 5.21 -10.56
N PRO A 230 -28.19 5.91 -11.70
CA PRO A 230 -29.32 5.73 -12.59
C PRO A 230 -29.47 4.28 -13.08
N GLU A 231 -28.36 3.56 -13.31
CA GLU A 231 -28.37 2.15 -13.67
C GLU A 231 -28.85 1.29 -12.49
N ILE A 232 -28.38 1.55 -11.27
CA ILE A 232 -28.85 0.86 -10.06
C ILE A 232 -30.37 1.00 -9.91
N LEU A 233 -30.89 2.22 -10.05
CA LEU A 233 -32.33 2.51 -9.92
C LEU A 233 -33.19 1.75 -10.94
N ALA A 234 -32.64 1.44 -12.12
CA ALA A 234 -33.35 0.70 -13.17
C ALA A 234 -33.43 -0.82 -12.92
N THR A 235 -32.63 -1.36 -11.96
CA THR A 235 -32.56 -2.82 -11.71
C THR A 235 -33.62 -3.36 -10.76
N GLY A 236 -34.20 -2.50 -9.90
CA GLY A 236 -35.08 -2.90 -8.81
C GLY A 236 -34.41 -3.62 -7.64
N VAL A 237 -33.07 -3.55 -7.51
CA VAL A 237 -32.33 -4.05 -6.35
C VAL A 237 -32.61 -3.19 -5.12
N THR A 238 -32.42 -3.75 -3.92
CA THR A 238 -32.55 -3.03 -2.65
C THR A 238 -31.30 -3.08 -1.81
N GLY A 239 -30.37 -4.00 -2.12
CA GLY A 239 -29.07 -4.12 -1.46
C GLY A 239 -27.93 -3.87 -2.46
N ILE A 240 -26.92 -3.15 -2.04
CA ILE A 240 -25.78 -2.75 -2.88
C ILE A 240 -24.49 -3.10 -2.14
N PHE A 241 -23.61 -3.84 -2.81
CA PHE A 241 -22.24 -4.06 -2.38
C PHE A 241 -21.29 -3.28 -3.30
N ALA A 242 -20.66 -2.27 -2.77
CA ALA A 242 -19.57 -1.54 -3.41
C ALA A 242 -18.25 -2.21 -3.03
N VAL A 243 -17.44 -2.62 -4.02
CA VAL A 243 -16.19 -3.37 -3.76
C VAL A 243 -15.09 -2.53 -3.11
N ASN A 244 -15.31 -1.23 -2.91
CA ASN A 244 -14.55 -0.37 -2.00
C ASN A 244 -15.41 0.78 -1.47
N ASP A 245 -14.96 1.45 -0.41
CA ASP A 245 -15.68 2.55 0.23
C ASP A 245 -15.78 3.80 -0.66
N GLU A 246 -14.80 4.05 -1.52
CA GLU A 246 -14.82 5.19 -2.45
C GLU A 246 -16.01 5.12 -3.43
N ILE A 247 -16.35 3.93 -3.93
CA ILE A 247 -17.57 3.71 -4.72
C ILE A 247 -18.81 3.97 -3.84
N ALA A 248 -18.84 3.43 -2.61
CA ALA A 248 -19.98 3.59 -1.71
C ALA A 248 -20.28 5.07 -1.41
N PHE A 249 -19.25 5.89 -1.16
CA PHE A 249 -19.42 7.33 -0.97
C PHE A 249 -19.98 8.04 -2.21
N GLY A 250 -19.59 7.58 -3.40
CA GLY A 250 -20.18 8.06 -4.65
C GLY A 250 -21.65 7.71 -4.76
N VAL A 251 -22.02 6.48 -4.39
CA VAL A 251 -23.44 6.03 -4.35
C VAL A 251 -24.25 6.89 -3.40
N TYR A 252 -23.72 7.23 -2.22
CA TYR A 252 -24.42 8.13 -1.28
C TYR A 252 -24.82 9.46 -1.92
N LEU A 253 -23.87 10.11 -2.58
CA LEU A 253 -24.16 11.37 -3.27
C LEU A 253 -25.16 11.19 -4.40
N GLY A 254 -24.97 10.18 -5.25
CA GLY A 254 -25.88 9.93 -6.38
C GLY A 254 -27.28 9.54 -5.94
N MET A 255 -27.44 8.76 -4.86
CA MET A 255 -28.76 8.43 -4.31
C MET A 255 -29.47 9.67 -3.76
N ALA A 256 -28.75 10.54 -3.04
CA ALA A 256 -29.32 11.81 -2.54
C ALA A 256 -29.81 12.73 -3.69
N GLU A 257 -29.10 12.77 -4.82
CA GLU A 257 -29.49 13.52 -6.03
C GLU A 257 -30.78 12.98 -6.70
N HIS A 258 -31.17 11.74 -6.37
CA HIS A 258 -32.38 11.09 -6.87
C HIS A 258 -33.45 10.94 -5.75
N ASP A 259 -33.33 11.71 -4.67
CA ASP A 259 -34.25 11.69 -3.52
C ASP A 259 -34.39 10.28 -2.89
N LYS A 260 -33.31 9.47 -2.95
CA LYS A 260 -33.23 8.16 -2.32
C LYS A 260 -32.42 8.21 -1.03
N ARG A 261 -32.87 7.47 -0.02
CA ARG A 261 -32.28 7.46 1.32
C ARG A 261 -31.71 6.09 1.67
N MET A 262 -30.58 6.10 2.36
CA MET A 262 -30.02 4.93 3.02
C MET A 262 -30.31 5.05 4.54
N PRO A 263 -30.66 3.95 5.20
CA PRO A 263 -30.92 2.62 4.65
C PRO A 263 -32.37 2.42 4.17
N ASP A 264 -33.26 3.45 4.23
CA ASP A 264 -34.71 3.33 4.06
C ASP A 264 -35.12 2.77 2.68
N ASP A 265 -34.49 3.29 1.60
CA ASP A 265 -34.76 2.85 0.24
C ASP A 265 -33.74 1.80 -0.25
N TYR A 266 -32.46 1.92 0.18
CA TYR A 266 -31.34 1.06 -0.24
C TYR A 266 -30.40 0.79 0.90
N SER A 267 -30.04 -0.48 1.10
CA SER A 267 -28.92 -0.88 1.95
C SER A 267 -27.61 -0.84 1.14
N VAL A 268 -26.55 -0.22 1.71
CA VAL A 268 -25.25 -0.09 1.05
C VAL A 268 -24.15 -0.63 1.98
N ILE A 269 -23.31 -1.50 1.43
CA ILE A 269 -22.10 -2.02 2.08
C ILE A 269 -20.89 -1.58 1.27
N GLY A 270 -19.85 -1.09 1.96
CA GLY A 270 -18.54 -0.77 1.42
C GLY A 270 -17.51 -1.88 1.64
N TYR A 271 -16.26 -1.55 1.37
CA TYR A 271 -15.09 -2.39 1.62
C TYR A 271 -13.88 -1.49 1.85
N ASP A 272 -13.08 -1.75 2.84
CA ASP A 272 -11.81 -1.16 3.32
C ASP A 272 -11.92 -0.69 4.78
N ASP A 273 -13.05 -0.11 5.22
CA ASP A 273 -13.27 0.58 6.49
C ASP A 273 -12.34 1.79 6.67
N VAL A 274 -12.29 2.64 5.64
CA VAL A 274 -11.57 3.91 5.75
C VAL A 274 -12.25 4.86 6.73
N GLU A 275 -11.49 5.77 7.35
CA GLU A 275 -11.97 6.66 8.42
C GLU A 275 -13.28 7.38 8.08
N MET A 276 -13.46 7.79 6.82
CA MET A 276 -14.66 8.49 6.33
C MET A 276 -15.96 7.70 6.53
N CYS A 277 -15.92 6.37 6.65
CA CYS A 277 -17.10 5.53 6.92
C CYS A 277 -17.86 5.95 8.18
N GLN A 278 -17.16 6.53 9.14
CA GLN A 278 -17.72 7.02 10.42
C GLN A 278 -18.28 8.45 10.33
N TYR A 279 -17.93 9.20 9.29
CA TYR A 279 -18.30 10.62 9.13
C TYR A 279 -19.40 10.87 8.10
N VAL A 280 -19.75 9.87 7.29
CA VAL A 280 -20.92 9.95 6.40
C VAL A 280 -22.22 9.69 7.18
N ALA A 281 -23.35 10.18 6.66
CA ALA A 281 -24.65 9.97 7.27
C ALA A 281 -25.63 9.33 6.24
N PRO A 282 -26.14 8.10 6.56
CA PRO A 282 -25.81 7.25 7.71
C PRO A 282 -24.36 6.74 7.67
N GLN A 283 -23.80 6.33 8.83
CA GLN A 283 -22.47 5.73 8.88
C GLN A 283 -22.43 4.44 8.03
N LEU A 284 -21.35 4.27 7.24
CA LEU A 284 -21.24 3.19 6.27
C LEU A 284 -20.89 1.84 6.93
N THR A 285 -21.75 0.84 6.77
CA THR A 285 -21.44 -0.59 6.98
C THR A 285 -20.44 -1.02 5.94
N THR A 286 -19.34 -1.67 6.33
CA THR A 286 -18.25 -2.00 5.42
C THR A 286 -17.49 -3.26 5.87
N ILE A 287 -16.74 -3.87 4.97
CA ILE A 287 -15.77 -4.91 5.30
C ILE A 287 -14.45 -4.25 5.66
N ALA A 288 -14.05 -4.33 6.92
CA ALA A 288 -12.78 -3.79 7.37
C ALA A 288 -11.61 -4.66 6.96
N GLN A 289 -10.64 -4.06 6.29
CA GLN A 289 -9.31 -4.60 6.12
C GLN A 289 -8.39 -4.09 7.25
N PRO A 290 -7.47 -4.90 7.77
CA PRO A 290 -6.48 -4.44 8.76
C PRO A 290 -5.35 -3.66 8.06
N ILE A 291 -5.68 -2.47 7.46
CA ILE A 291 -4.83 -1.77 6.49
C ILE A 291 -3.47 -1.37 7.09
N PHE A 292 -3.47 -0.87 8.32
CA PHE A 292 -2.23 -0.50 9.01
C PHE A 292 -1.34 -1.73 9.25
N GLU A 293 -1.92 -2.83 9.74
CA GLU A 293 -1.23 -4.10 9.97
C GLU A 293 -0.73 -4.72 8.65
N LEU A 294 -1.51 -4.60 7.57
CA LEU A 294 -1.11 -4.98 6.22
C LEU A 294 0.18 -4.25 5.82
N GLY A 295 0.25 -2.95 6.07
CA GLY A 295 1.45 -2.14 5.83
C GLY A 295 2.64 -2.58 6.68
N GLN A 296 2.42 -2.83 7.98
CA GLN A 296 3.48 -3.28 8.89
C GLN A 296 4.03 -4.66 8.49
N THR A 297 3.15 -5.61 8.23
CA THR A 297 3.52 -6.97 7.80
C THR A 297 4.33 -6.93 6.51
N THR A 298 3.89 -6.12 5.54
CA THR A 298 4.60 -5.92 4.27
C THR A 298 6.01 -5.38 4.47
N ALA A 299 6.17 -4.36 5.29
CA ALA A 299 7.48 -3.75 5.53
C ALA A 299 8.42 -4.71 6.26
N ASN A 300 7.94 -5.43 7.28
CA ASN A 300 8.73 -6.43 8.00
C ASN A 300 9.20 -7.54 7.05
N GLN A 301 8.31 -8.09 6.26
CA GLN A 301 8.63 -9.16 5.32
C GLN A 301 9.64 -8.71 4.24
N LEU A 302 9.52 -7.46 3.75
CA LEU A 302 10.50 -6.92 2.83
C LEU A 302 11.88 -6.74 3.48
N LEU A 303 11.94 -6.25 4.72
CA LEU A 303 13.20 -6.11 5.47
C LEU A 303 13.85 -7.47 5.73
N ASP A 304 13.06 -8.49 6.05
CA ASP A 304 13.53 -9.86 6.21
C ASP A 304 14.09 -10.41 4.88
N ARG A 305 13.43 -10.13 3.75
CA ARG A 305 13.92 -10.48 2.42
C ARG A 305 15.22 -9.78 2.06
N ILE A 306 15.37 -8.50 2.42
CA ILE A 306 16.63 -7.74 2.22
C ILE A 306 17.77 -8.35 3.04
N ALA A 307 17.51 -8.75 4.28
CA ALA A 307 18.49 -9.35 5.17
C ALA A 307 18.84 -10.80 4.75
N ASN A 308 17.87 -11.54 4.24
CA ASN A 308 17.96 -12.97 3.92
C ASN A 308 17.48 -13.28 2.49
N PRO A 309 18.20 -12.87 1.43
CA PRO A 309 17.72 -12.95 0.05
C PRO A 309 17.42 -14.37 -0.46
N GLN A 310 17.97 -15.39 0.18
CA GLN A 310 17.87 -16.80 -0.27
C GLN A 310 16.79 -17.62 0.46
N GLN A 311 16.06 -17.01 1.41
CA GLN A 311 14.97 -17.74 2.08
C GLN A 311 13.82 -18.06 1.11
N PRO A 312 13.00 -19.10 1.36
CA PRO A 312 11.80 -19.38 0.58
C PRO A 312 10.86 -18.18 0.51
N TRP A 313 10.08 -18.10 -0.56
CA TRP A 313 9.01 -17.09 -0.68
C TRP A 313 7.89 -17.41 0.31
N GLU A 314 7.35 -16.37 0.95
CA GLU A 314 6.29 -16.47 1.93
C GLU A 314 5.05 -15.70 1.48
N GLU A 315 3.88 -16.25 1.83
CA GLU A 315 2.60 -15.61 1.60
C GLU A 315 1.87 -15.47 2.94
N HIS A 316 1.58 -14.23 3.36
CA HIS A 316 0.82 -13.93 4.57
C HIS A 316 -0.61 -13.57 4.22
N HIS A 317 -1.56 -14.11 4.98
CA HIS A 317 -2.98 -13.83 4.86
C HIS A 317 -3.50 -13.15 6.11
N LEU A 318 -4.09 -11.97 5.96
CA LEU A 318 -4.73 -11.22 7.03
C LEU A 318 -6.25 -11.35 6.93
N PRO A 319 -6.95 -11.59 8.06
CA PRO A 319 -8.40 -11.72 8.06
C PRO A 319 -9.07 -10.36 7.84
N VAL A 320 -10.28 -10.39 7.30
CA VAL A 320 -11.17 -9.23 7.20
C VAL A 320 -12.42 -9.46 8.05
N LYS A 321 -13.14 -8.39 8.37
CA LYS A 321 -14.37 -8.49 9.17
C LYS A 321 -15.42 -7.48 8.74
N LEU A 322 -16.69 -7.86 8.81
CA LEU A 322 -17.79 -6.92 8.68
C LEU A 322 -17.84 -5.97 9.88
N ILE A 323 -17.93 -4.67 9.60
CA ILE A 323 -18.25 -3.61 10.56
C ILE A 323 -19.64 -3.11 10.24
N GLU A 324 -20.60 -3.56 11.01
CA GLU A 324 -21.99 -3.12 10.88
C GLU A 324 -22.17 -1.73 11.46
N ARG A 325 -22.82 -0.85 10.69
CA ARG A 325 -23.21 0.52 11.07
C ARG A 325 -24.65 0.80 10.64
N ASN A 326 -24.92 1.98 10.08
CA ASN A 326 -26.28 2.47 9.90
C ASN A 326 -26.73 2.52 8.43
N SER A 327 -25.91 2.08 7.48
CA SER A 327 -26.23 2.12 6.03
C SER A 327 -26.99 0.91 5.51
N THR A 328 -27.32 -0.02 6.38
CA THR A 328 -28.08 -1.24 6.04
C THR A 328 -29.23 -1.43 7.01
N ALA A 329 -30.35 -1.95 6.53
CA ALA A 329 -31.52 -2.27 7.32
C ALA A 329 -32.26 -3.51 6.78
N HIS A 330 -33.12 -4.11 7.61
CA HIS A 330 -34.02 -5.16 7.16
C HIS A 330 -34.95 -4.65 6.05
N LEU A 331 -35.10 -5.47 5.02
CA LEU A 331 -36.09 -5.22 3.98
C LEU A 331 -37.50 -5.45 4.57
N ASN A 332 -38.30 -4.39 4.63
CA ASN A 332 -39.69 -4.41 5.13
C ASN A 332 -40.66 -5.01 4.11
#